data_00322697fb5c53e67fbafd12243a7592
#
_entry.id   00322697fb5c53e67fbafd12243a7592
#
_cell.length_a   1.000
_cell.length_b   1.000
_cell.length_c   1.000
_cell.angle_alpha   90.00
_cell.angle_beta   90.00
_cell.angle_gamma   90.00
#
_symmetry.space_group_name_H-M   'P 1'
#
loop_
_entity.id
_entity.type
_entity.pdbx_description
1 polymer ?
#
loop_
_entity_poly.entity_id
_entity_poly.type
_entity_poly.pdbx_seq_one_letter_code
_entity_poly.pdbx_strand_id
1 'polypeptide(L)'
;MKNMLILSILALFLVTINSLKAHEITQFIGVIANQYYVDDVRVKGKDINQLMLNNAAANLHWKKAKTADIVFGISFAVNTVTSLVVYDQLLRDKTPAGGLYALAIGSGIIEIWSGLTSLSRKKKAILEYNSGFDKKEKVSLVPLGNQNGIGLALKF
;
A
#
# COMPACT_ATOMS: atom_id res chain seq x y z
N MET A 1 2.93 45.83 22.13
CA MET A 1 3.10 44.44 22.58
C MET A 1 1.90 43.53 22.26
N LYS A 2 0.64 43.96 22.47
CA LYS A 2 -0.58 43.17 22.22
C LYS A 2 -0.71 42.72 20.75
N ASN A 3 -0.38 43.59 19.80
CA ASN A 3 -0.48 43.28 18.34
C ASN A 3 0.61 42.30 17.86
N MET A 4 1.80 42.29 18.48
CA MET A 4 2.84 41.32 18.14
C MET A 4 2.47 39.90 18.60
N LEU A 5 1.78 39.79 19.73
CA LEU A 5 1.34 38.50 20.26
C LEU A 5 0.25 37.86 19.38
N ILE A 6 -0.68 38.68 18.88
CA ILE A 6 -1.71 38.24 17.92
C ILE A 6 -1.10 37.80 16.61
N LEU A 7 -0.08 38.55 16.10
CA LEU A 7 0.60 38.20 14.86
C LEU A 7 1.39 36.89 14.96
N SER A 8 2.04 36.65 16.11
CA SER A 8 2.79 35.40 16.34
C SER A 8 1.86 34.19 16.49
N ILE A 9 0.69 34.33 17.14
CA ILE A 9 -0.31 33.27 17.23
C ILE A 9 -0.90 32.97 15.85
N LEU A 10 -1.18 34.00 15.03
CA LEU A 10 -1.69 33.84 13.68
C LEU A 10 -0.66 33.16 12.76
N ALA A 11 0.63 33.52 12.89
CA ALA A 11 1.71 32.87 12.16
C ALA A 11 1.89 31.40 12.58
N LEU A 12 1.79 31.09 13.86
CA LEU A 12 1.83 29.72 14.36
C LEU A 12 0.65 28.88 13.83
N PHE A 13 -0.55 29.47 13.78
CA PHE A 13 -1.74 28.84 13.19
C PHE A 13 -1.58 28.57 11.69
N LEU A 14 -1.00 29.50 10.93
CA LEU A 14 -0.75 29.33 9.49
C LEU A 14 0.31 28.25 9.20
N VAL A 15 1.31 28.08 10.06
CA VAL A 15 2.32 27.03 9.93
C VAL A 15 1.74 25.65 10.22
N THR A 16 0.81 25.53 11.18
CA THR A 16 0.17 24.24 11.49
C THR A 16 -0.83 23.76 10.45
N ILE A 17 -1.44 24.68 9.68
CA ILE A 17 -2.39 24.32 8.62
C ILE A 17 -1.69 23.68 7.40
N ASN A 18 -0.43 24.02 7.14
CA ASN A 18 0.32 23.48 5.99
C ASN A 18 0.86 22.07 6.20
N SER A 19 0.78 21.49 7.40
CA SER A 19 1.32 20.15 7.71
C SER A 19 0.31 19.00 7.58
N LEU A 20 -0.92 19.27 7.16
CA LEU A 20 -2.00 18.27 7.05
C LEU A 20 -2.40 17.98 5.60
N LYS A 21 -1.45 18.01 4.65
CA LYS A 21 -1.71 17.39 3.35
C LYS A 21 -1.85 15.88 3.56
N ALA A 22 -3.05 15.40 3.38
CA ALA A 22 -3.34 13.99 3.29
C ALA A 22 -2.56 13.42 2.09
N HIS A 23 -1.62 12.52 2.35
CA HIS A 23 -0.83 11.88 1.28
C HIS A 23 -1.57 10.61 0.84
N GLU A 24 -2.40 10.73 -0.18
CA GLU A 24 -3.10 9.58 -0.75
C GLU A 24 -2.11 8.63 -1.43
N ILE A 25 -2.22 7.34 -1.11
CA ILE A 25 -1.41 6.30 -1.75
C ILE A 25 -2.18 5.71 -2.92
N THR A 26 -1.60 5.78 -4.11
CA THR A 26 -2.07 5.09 -5.31
C THR A 26 -1.14 3.92 -5.64
N GLN A 27 -1.72 2.76 -5.93
CA GLN A 27 -0.99 1.57 -6.34
C GLN A 27 -1.28 1.24 -7.80
N PHE A 28 -0.24 1.07 -8.59
CA PHE A 28 -0.30 0.49 -9.93
C PHE A 28 0.28 -0.92 -9.89
N ILE A 29 -0.50 -1.89 -10.37
CA ILE A 29 -0.08 -3.30 -10.45
C ILE A 29 0.71 -3.45 -11.74
N GLY A 30 2.02 -3.60 -11.63
CA GLY A 30 2.92 -3.88 -12.76
C GLY A 30 3.15 -5.38 -12.92
N VAL A 31 3.56 -5.80 -14.13
CA VAL A 31 3.86 -7.21 -14.45
C VAL A 31 5.03 -7.74 -13.60
N ILE A 32 6.03 -6.90 -13.33
CA ILE A 32 7.26 -7.31 -12.59
C ILE A 32 7.20 -6.89 -11.14
N ALA A 33 6.64 -5.70 -10.85
CA ALA A 33 6.56 -5.17 -9.49
C ALA A 33 5.44 -4.14 -9.37
N ASN A 34 4.84 -4.09 -8.18
CA ASN A 34 3.88 -3.03 -7.85
C ASN A 34 4.61 -1.70 -7.70
N GLN A 35 4.03 -0.66 -8.28
CA GLN A 35 4.50 0.70 -8.17
C GLN A 35 3.55 1.48 -7.25
N TYR A 36 4.12 2.30 -6.38
CA TYR A 36 3.37 3.11 -5.43
C TYR A 36 3.65 4.59 -5.69
N TYR A 37 2.62 5.38 -5.56
CA TYR A 37 2.68 6.83 -5.70
C TYR A 37 2.02 7.46 -4.47
N VAL A 38 2.60 8.54 -4.00
CA VAL A 38 2.06 9.40 -2.95
C VAL A 38 2.02 10.80 -3.52
N ASP A 39 0.85 11.41 -3.63
CA ASP A 39 0.66 12.71 -4.28
C ASP A 39 1.31 12.77 -5.68
N ASP A 40 1.05 11.75 -6.51
CA ASP A 40 1.61 11.58 -7.87
C ASP A 40 3.14 11.41 -7.94
N VAL A 41 3.85 11.36 -6.81
CA VAL A 41 5.28 11.09 -6.74
C VAL A 41 5.53 9.62 -6.47
N ARG A 42 6.33 8.97 -7.32
CA ARG A 42 6.69 7.56 -7.14
C ARG A 42 7.53 7.38 -5.88
N VAL A 43 7.11 6.45 -5.02
CA VAL A 43 7.77 6.12 -3.77
C VAL A 43 8.24 4.67 -3.73
N LYS A 44 9.27 4.40 -2.92
CA LYS A 44 9.79 3.05 -2.74
C LYS A 44 8.92 2.27 -1.73
N GLY A 45 8.91 0.94 -1.85
CA GLY A 45 8.17 0.08 -0.91
C GLY A 45 8.59 0.25 0.56
N LYS A 46 9.83 0.70 0.82
CA LYS A 46 10.30 1.02 2.16
C LYS A 46 9.56 2.21 2.76
N ASP A 47 9.30 3.23 1.95
CA ASP A 47 8.62 4.46 2.39
C ASP A 47 7.15 4.17 2.67
N ILE A 48 6.52 3.32 1.84
CA ILE A 48 5.16 2.82 2.10
C ILE A 48 5.07 2.07 3.42
N ASN A 49 6.09 1.28 3.79
CA ASN A 49 6.10 0.62 5.10
C ASN A 49 6.01 1.62 6.25
N GLN A 50 6.71 2.75 6.16
CA GLN A 50 6.68 3.79 7.19
C GLN A 50 5.31 4.47 7.25
N LEU A 51 4.71 4.77 6.10
CA LEU A 51 3.37 5.36 6.04
C LEU A 51 2.31 4.44 6.67
N MET A 52 2.37 3.13 6.40
CA MET A 52 1.43 2.15 6.98
C MET A 52 1.54 2.04 8.50
N LEU A 53 2.70 2.34 9.11
CA LEU A 53 2.85 2.33 10.58
C LEU A 53 1.95 3.36 11.27
N ASN A 54 1.60 4.44 10.59
CA ASN A 54 0.78 5.53 11.15
C ASN A 54 -0.72 5.19 11.22
N ASN A 55 -1.16 4.08 10.59
CA ASN A 55 -2.55 3.61 10.64
C ASN A 55 -2.59 2.14 11.06
N ALA A 56 -3.13 1.84 12.23
CA ALA A 56 -3.11 0.49 12.81
C ALA A 56 -3.83 -0.55 11.94
N ALA A 57 -4.98 -0.20 11.35
CA ALA A 57 -5.76 -1.09 10.47
C ALA A 57 -5.01 -1.37 9.16
N ALA A 58 -4.50 -0.33 8.52
CA ALA A 58 -3.67 -0.45 7.33
C ALA A 58 -2.41 -1.29 7.58
N ASN A 59 -1.72 -1.04 8.69
CA ASN A 59 -0.52 -1.79 9.08
C ASN A 59 -0.80 -3.28 9.31
N LEU A 60 -1.94 -3.63 9.90
CA LEU A 60 -2.34 -5.03 10.08
C LEU A 60 -2.45 -5.76 8.73
N HIS A 61 -3.14 -5.15 7.76
CA HIS A 61 -3.27 -5.71 6.41
C HIS A 61 -1.93 -5.75 5.69
N TRP A 62 -1.11 -4.71 5.83
CA TRP A 62 0.22 -4.64 5.23
C TRP A 62 1.17 -5.71 5.75
N LYS A 63 1.20 -5.98 7.06
CA LYS A 63 1.98 -7.07 7.66
C LYS A 63 1.56 -8.43 7.12
N LYS A 64 0.23 -8.69 7.03
CA LYS A 64 -0.29 -9.94 6.45
C LYS A 64 0.09 -10.08 4.97
N ALA A 65 0.13 -8.98 4.21
CA ALA A 65 0.59 -9.00 2.83
C ALA A 65 2.07 -9.38 2.73
N LYS A 66 2.93 -8.81 3.59
CA LYS A 66 4.36 -9.17 3.63
C LYS A 66 4.61 -10.63 3.98
N THR A 67 3.86 -11.18 4.93
CA THR A 67 3.94 -12.61 5.23
C THR A 67 3.58 -13.45 4.00
N ALA A 68 2.53 -13.08 3.28
CA ALA A 68 2.14 -13.74 2.04
C ALA A 68 3.21 -13.59 0.93
N ASP A 69 3.90 -12.44 0.83
CA ASP A 69 5.02 -12.25 -0.10
C ASP A 69 6.20 -13.19 0.22
N ILE A 70 6.49 -13.41 1.51
CA ILE A 70 7.54 -14.36 1.93
C ILE A 70 7.15 -15.78 1.54
N VAL A 71 5.91 -16.19 1.82
CA VAL A 71 5.39 -17.52 1.44
C VAL A 71 5.45 -17.68 -0.08
N PHE A 72 5.03 -16.67 -0.84
CA PHE A 72 5.15 -16.65 -2.31
C PHE A 72 6.59 -16.88 -2.76
N GLY A 73 7.55 -16.12 -2.22
CA GLY A 73 8.96 -16.23 -2.60
C GLY A 73 9.56 -17.62 -2.31
N ILE A 74 9.23 -18.20 -1.16
CA ILE A 74 9.67 -19.57 -0.79
C ILE A 74 9.04 -20.60 -1.75
N SER A 75 7.74 -20.53 -1.96
CA SER A 75 7.01 -21.47 -2.83
C SER A 75 7.49 -21.36 -4.27
N PHE A 76 7.75 -20.15 -4.77
CA PHE A 76 8.32 -19.91 -6.10
C PHE A 76 9.70 -20.57 -6.25
N ALA A 77 10.58 -20.41 -5.25
CA ALA A 77 11.91 -21.03 -5.29
C ALA A 77 11.81 -22.57 -5.29
N VAL A 78 10.96 -23.14 -4.43
CA VAL A 78 10.73 -24.61 -4.37
C VAL A 78 10.15 -25.11 -5.69
N ASN A 79 9.12 -24.43 -6.21
CA ASN A 79 8.49 -24.78 -7.47
C ASN A 79 9.48 -24.74 -8.64
N THR A 80 10.27 -23.68 -8.74
CA THR A 80 11.29 -23.53 -9.79
C THR A 80 12.32 -24.66 -9.74
N VAL A 81 12.90 -24.93 -8.57
CA VAL A 81 13.91 -25.98 -8.42
C VAL A 81 13.34 -27.37 -8.72
N THR A 82 12.17 -27.71 -8.16
CA THR A 82 11.55 -29.02 -8.40
C THR A 82 11.15 -29.21 -9.84
N SER A 83 10.61 -28.17 -10.50
CA SER A 83 10.24 -28.23 -11.91
C SER A 83 11.46 -28.43 -12.83
N LEU A 84 12.58 -27.77 -12.52
CA LEU A 84 13.83 -27.96 -13.26
C LEU A 84 14.38 -29.40 -13.10
N VAL A 85 14.31 -29.98 -11.90
CA VAL A 85 14.74 -31.35 -11.65
C VAL A 85 13.83 -32.35 -12.39
N VAL A 86 12.52 -32.15 -12.34
CA VAL A 86 11.56 -32.98 -13.11
C VAL A 86 11.85 -32.90 -14.61
N TYR A 87 12.06 -31.69 -15.12
CA TYR A 87 12.37 -31.48 -16.54
C TYR A 87 13.70 -32.15 -16.96
N ASP A 88 14.78 -32.01 -16.18
CA ASP A 88 16.06 -32.68 -16.46
C ASP A 88 15.92 -34.21 -16.45
N GLN A 89 15.15 -34.79 -15.51
CA GLN A 89 14.92 -36.23 -15.48
C GLN A 89 14.16 -36.72 -16.72
N LEU A 90 13.14 -35.97 -17.15
CA LEU A 90 12.39 -36.31 -18.38
C LEU A 90 13.25 -36.22 -19.62
N LEU A 91 14.16 -35.24 -19.74
CA LEU A 91 15.09 -35.15 -20.88
C LEU A 91 16.07 -36.31 -20.94
N ARG A 92 16.33 -36.99 -19.80
CA ARG A 92 17.21 -38.16 -19.71
C ARG A 92 16.47 -39.50 -19.79
N ASP A 93 15.23 -39.51 -20.24
CA ASP A 93 14.34 -40.67 -20.30
C ASP A 93 14.17 -41.37 -18.91
N LYS A 94 14.29 -40.61 -17.81
CA LYS A 94 14.05 -41.13 -16.48
C LYS A 94 12.65 -40.75 -15.99
N THR A 95 12.02 -41.67 -15.29
CA THR A 95 10.72 -41.38 -14.66
C THR A 95 10.96 -40.64 -13.34
N PRO A 96 10.52 -39.37 -13.22
CA PRO A 96 10.64 -38.63 -11.98
C PRO A 96 9.88 -39.29 -10.83
N ALA A 97 10.43 -39.24 -9.63
CA ALA A 97 9.73 -39.74 -8.45
C ALA A 97 8.40 -38.99 -8.22
N GLY A 98 7.33 -39.75 -7.86
CA GLY A 98 6.00 -39.15 -7.63
C GLY A 98 6.01 -38.02 -6.61
N GLY A 99 6.90 -38.06 -5.61
CA GLY A 99 7.10 -36.98 -4.64
C GLY A 99 7.59 -35.66 -5.24
N LEU A 100 8.39 -35.69 -6.34
CA LEU A 100 8.81 -34.46 -7.03
C LEU A 100 7.64 -33.80 -7.76
N TYR A 101 6.77 -34.56 -8.40
CA TYR A 101 5.54 -34.01 -8.98
C TYR A 101 4.62 -33.40 -7.94
N ALA A 102 4.42 -34.11 -6.81
CA ALA A 102 3.61 -33.59 -5.72
C ALA A 102 4.16 -32.27 -5.15
N LEU A 103 5.48 -32.16 -5.02
CA LEU A 103 6.15 -30.94 -4.58
C LEU A 103 5.99 -29.80 -5.60
N ALA A 104 6.19 -30.07 -6.89
CA ALA A 104 6.05 -29.07 -7.95
C ALA A 104 4.60 -28.54 -8.00
N ILE A 105 3.62 -29.42 -8.02
CA ILE A 105 2.19 -29.04 -8.07
C ILE A 105 1.78 -28.32 -6.77
N GLY A 106 2.14 -28.87 -5.61
CA GLY A 106 1.79 -28.31 -4.31
C GLY A 106 2.39 -26.91 -4.09
N SER A 107 3.67 -26.73 -4.41
CA SER A 107 4.31 -25.43 -4.33
C SER A 107 3.72 -24.42 -5.29
N GLY A 108 3.35 -24.82 -6.51
CA GLY A 108 2.68 -23.95 -7.48
C GLY A 108 1.30 -23.47 -7.00
N ILE A 109 0.52 -24.36 -6.38
CA ILE A 109 -0.77 -23.97 -5.79
C ILE A 109 -0.56 -22.94 -4.65
N ILE A 110 0.38 -23.19 -3.75
CA ILE A 110 0.70 -22.28 -2.64
C ILE A 110 1.21 -20.93 -3.19
N GLU A 111 2.03 -20.93 -4.24
CA GLU A 111 2.54 -19.74 -4.91
C GLU A 111 1.38 -18.87 -5.41
N ILE A 112 0.48 -19.42 -6.22
CA ILE A 112 -0.67 -18.67 -6.76
C ILE A 112 -1.54 -18.12 -5.62
N TRP A 113 -1.88 -18.94 -4.63
CA TRP A 113 -2.72 -18.52 -3.51
C TRP A 113 -2.09 -17.43 -2.67
N SER A 114 -0.79 -17.55 -2.35
CA SER A 114 -0.06 -16.54 -1.57
C SER A 114 0.11 -15.23 -2.34
N GLY A 115 0.36 -15.29 -3.65
CA GLY A 115 0.42 -14.11 -4.52
C GLY A 115 -0.89 -13.33 -4.55
N LEU A 116 -2.02 -14.01 -4.78
CA LEU A 116 -3.36 -13.40 -4.76
C LEU A 116 -3.70 -12.83 -3.38
N THR A 117 -3.34 -13.55 -2.32
CA THR A 117 -3.54 -13.08 -0.93
C THR A 117 -2.74 -11.81 -0.66
N SER A 118 -1.48 -11.77 -1.06
CA SER A 118 -0.64 -10.57 -0.91
C SER A 118 -1.25 -9.36 -1.61
N LEU A 119 -1.63 -9.49 -2.88
CA LEU A 119 -2.24 -8.41 -3.66
C LEU A 119 -3.53 -7.89 -3.00
N SER A 120 -4.41 -8.79 -2.59
CA SER A 120 -5.66 -8.43 -1.91
C SER A 120 -5.41 -7.70 -0.59
N ARG A 121 -4.44 -8.14 0.20
CA ARG A 121 -4.08 -7.52 1.48
C ARG A 121 -3.42 -6.16 1.29
N LYS A 122 -2.54 -5.99 0.28
CA LYS A 122 -1.95 -4.68 -0.08
C LYS A 122 -3.03 -3.69 -0.47
N LYS A 123 -3.97 -4.10 -1.32
CA LYS A 123 -5.11 -3.25 -1.71
C LYS A 123 -5.92 -2.82 -0.48
N LYS A 124 -6.26 -3.76 0.43
CA LYS A 124 -6.99 -3.44 1.66
C LYS A 124 -6.21 -2.46 2.55
N ALA A 125 -4.90 -2.66 2.71
CA ALA A 125 -4.05 -1.77 3.49
C ALA A 125 -4.09 -0.33 2.96
N ILE A 126 -3.98 -0.15 1.65
CA ILE A 126 -4.03 1.16 1.00
C ILE A 126 -5.41 1.81 1.17
N LEU A 127 -6.49 1.06 0.96
CA LEU A 127 -7.84 1.57 1.15
C LEU A 127 -8.09 2.02 2.60
N GLU A 128 -7.65 1.22 3.59
CA GLU A 128 -7.74 1.59 5.00
C GLU A 128 -6.89 2.83 5.34
N TYR A 129 -5.71 2.94 4.76
CA TYR A 129 -4.87 4.12 4.92
C TYR A 129 -5.56 5.36 4.36
N ASN A 130 -6.02 5.30 3.10
CA ASN A 130 -6.66 6.41 2.41
C ASN A 130 -8.00 6.79 3.06
N SER A 131 -8.79 5.82 3.55
CA SER A 131 -10.07 6.09 4.23
C SER A 131 -9.93 6.96 5.49
N GLY A 132 -8.75 6.97 6.11
CA GLY A 132 -8.41 7.85 7.21
C GLY A 132 -8.40 9.33 6.81
N PHE A 133 -8.17 9.64 5.55
CA PHE A 133 -8.14 10.99 5.00
C PHE A 133 -9.51 11.44 4.50
N ASP A 134 -10.24 10.58 3.80
CA ASP A 134 -11.61 10.87 3.34
C ASP A 134 -12.55 11.32 4.46
N LYS A 135 -12.35 10.78 5.68
CA LYS A 135 -13.14 11.18 6.85
C LYS A 135 -12.86 12.59 7.35
N LYS A 136 -11.69 13.17 7.02
CA LYS A 136 -11.28 14.51 7.46
C LYS A 136 -11.69 15.61 6.47
N GLU A 137 -11.90 15.28 5.20
CA GLU A 137 -12.25 16.28 4.18
C GLU A 137 -13.76 16.48 3.96
N LYS A 138 -14.61 15.66 4.58
CA LYS A 138 -16.05 15.65 4.29
C LYS A 138 -16.83 16.89 4.73
N VAL A 139 -16.25 17.75 5.57
CA VAL A 139 -16.90 19.03 5.92
C VAL A 139 -15.82 20.08 6.09
N SER A 140 -15.67 20.97 5.13
CA SER A 140 -14.81 22.15 5.26
C SER A 140 -15.61 23.43 5.18
N LEU A 141 -15.34 24.37 6.10
CA LEU A 141 -15.85 25.74 6.05
C LEU A 141 -14.91 26.56 5.19
N VAL A 142 -15.42 27.01 4.04
CA VAL A 142 -14.65 27.85 3.13
C VAL A 142 -15.18 29.26 3.23
N PRO A 143 -14.34 30.27 3.54
CA PRO A 143 -14.75 31.66 3.48
C PRO A 143 -15.03 32.05 2.02
N LEU A 144 -16.23 32.58 1.78
CA LEU A 144 -16.63 33.14 0.50
C LEU A 144 -16.77 34.65 0.65
N GLY A 145 -16.07 35.40 -0.19
CA GLY A 145 -16.24 36.85 -0.32
C GLY A 145 -16.71 37.21 -1.73
N ASN A 146 -17.76 38.00 -1.82
CA ASN A 146 -18.18 38.62 -3.06
C ASN A 146 -18.47 40.11 -2.83
N GLN A 147 -18.84 40.82 -3.90
CA GLN A 147 -19.12 42.28 -3.84
C GLN A 147 -20.27 42.65 -2.87
N ASN A 148 -21.06 41.64 -2.42
CA ASN A 148 -22.24 41.84 -1.57
C ASN A 148 -22.00 41.40 -0.11
N GLY A 149 -20.79 40.90 0.22
CA GLY A 149 -20.45 40.52 1.60
C GLY A 149 -19.49 39.33 1.71
N ILE A 150 -19.17 39.02 2.97
CA ILE A 150 -18.33 37.87 3.35
C ILE A 150 -19.23 36.83 4.00
N GLY A 151 -19.14 35.58 3.53
CA GLY A 151 -19.89 34.43 4.06
C GLY A 151 -19.00 33.22 4.31
N LEU A 152 -19.56 32.20 4.91
CA LEU A 152 -18.95 30.87 5.11
C LEU A 152 -19.78 29.85 4.34
N ALA A 153 -19.14 29.05 3.49
CA ALA A 153 -19.78 27.90 2.85
C ALA A 153 -19.26 26.58 3.41
N LEU A 154 -20.17 25.65 3.61
CA LEU A 154 -19.85 24.25 3.91
C LEU A 154 -19.61 23.53 2.60
N LYS A 155 -18.40 22.99 2.44
CA LYS A 155 -18.05 22.10 1.34
C LYS A 155 -18.09 20.67 1.88
N PHE A 156 -18.90 19.84 1.23
CA PHE A 156 -19.06 18.41 1.54
C PHE A 156 -18.25 17.56 0.57
#